data_0497d4086bbddfce34e5207b1a075841
#
_entry.id   0497d4086bbddfce34e5207b1a075841
#
_cell.length_a   1.000
_cell.length_b   1.000
_cell.length_c   1.000
_cell.angle_alpha   90.00
_cell.angle_beta   90.00
_cell.angle_gamma   90.00
#
_symmetry.space_group_name_H-M   'P 1'
#
loop_
_entity.id
_entity.type
_entity.pdbx_description
1 polymer ?
#
loop_
_entity_poly.entity_id
_entity_poly.type
_entity_poly.pdbx_seq_one_letter_code
_entity_poly.pdbx_strand_id
1 'polypeptide(L)'
;MLFLHLQIGDDSFALAVDRIVEILPLAEFKKARHEPTAVAGSFDYRGRFVPVIDLCELELGRPAKRRLSTRIIVARLDDHASSIHVGLIAENVTETLRLEPTDFTPFAAGPRGLVQRIELESLLPAPLQAFLRGDLVNSQ
;
A
#
# COMPACT_ATOMS: atom_id res chain seq x y z
N MET A 1 -15.33 7.69 -10.53
CA MET A 1 -14.51 7.56 -9.33
C MET A 1 -13.05 7.43 -9.73
N LEU A 2 -12.14 8.00 -8.97
CA LEU A 2 -10.71 7.92 -9.29
C LEU A 2 -10.03 6.83 -8.51
N PHE A 3 -9.20 6.08 -9.21
CA PHE A 3 -8.35 5.05 -8.65
C PHE A 3 -6.90 5.31 -9.04
N LEU A 4 -5.99 4.98 -8.15
CA LEU A 4 -4.56 4.98 -8.45
C LEU A 4 -4.19 3.62 -9.02
N HIS A 5 -3.52 3.63 -10.18
CA HIS A 5 -2.96 2.40 -10.75
C HIS A 5 -1.64 2.08 -10.07
N LEU A 6 -1.46 0.82 -9.71
CA LEU A 6 -0.20 0.32 -9.18
C LEU A 6 0.01 -1.11 -9.63
N GLN A 7 1.25 -1.58 -9.57
CA GLN A 7 1.56 -2.97 -9.86
C GLN A 7 2.22 -3.64 -8.67
N ILE A 8 1.88 -4.91 -8.51
CA ILE A 8 2.57 -5.81 -7.60
C ILE A 8 3.08 -6.93 -8.49
N GLY A 9 4.38 -6.87 -8.83
CA GLY A 9 4.92 -7.74 -9.88
C GLY A 9 4.28 -7.42 -11.23
N ASP A 10 3.76 -8.43 -11.88
CA ASP A 10 3.17 -8.28 -13.21
C ASP A 10 1.68 -7.93 -13.19
N ASP A 11 1.07 -7.95 -12.02
CA ASP A 11 -0.38 -7.72 -11.90
C ASP A 11 -0.69 -6.26 -11.62
N SER A 12 -1.72 -5.73 -12.30
CA SER A 12 -2.17 -4.36 -12.15
C SER A 12 -3.36 -4.28 -11.20
N PHE A 13 -3.33 -3.27 -10.33
CA PHE A 13 -4.35 -3.05 -9.33
C PHE A 13 -4.79 -1.59 -9.30
N ALA A 14 -6.00 -1.38 -8.81
CA ALA A 14 -6.59 -0.05 -8.64
C ALA A 14 -6.95 0.15 -7.17
N LEU A 15 -6.42 1.22 -6.58
CA LEU A 15 -6.69 1.62 -5.22
C LEU A 15 -7.48 2.93 -5.23
N ALA A 16 -8.60 2.97 -4.52
CA ALA A 16 -9.44 4.17 -4.48
C ALA A 16 -8.67 5.36 -3.92
N VAL A 17 -8.73 6.48 -4.61
CA VAL A 17 -7.95 7.68 -4.28
C VAL A 17 -8.38 8.29 -2.94
N ASP A 18 -9.62 8.08 -2.52
CA ASP A 18 -10.12 8.63 -1.25
C ASP A 18 -9.41 8.05 -0.02
N ARG A 19 -8.67 6.96 -0.15
CA ARG A 19 -7.87 6.38 0.92
C ARG A 19 -6.42 6.86 0.91
N ILE A 20 -6.02 7.61 -0.11
CA ILE A 20 -4.63 8.03 -0.31
C ILE A 20 -4.43 9.42 0.27
N VAL A 21 -3.40 9.56 1.09
CA VAL A 21 -2.99 10.84 1.66
C VAL A 21 -1.98 11.53 0.75
N GLU A 22 -0.98 10.79 0.31
CA GLU A 22 0.11 11.34 -0.50
C GLU A 22 0.89 10.23 -1.18
N ILE A 23 1.49 10.54 -2.32
CA ILE A 23 2.39 9.63 -3.03
C ILE A 23 3.78 10.23 -3.00
N LEU A 24 4.76 9.46 -2.52
CA LEU A 24 6.12 9.92 -2.31
C LEU A 24 7.12 9.05 -3.09
N PRO A 25 8.27 9.61 -3.47
CA PRO A 25 9.35 8.78 -3.99
C PRO A 25 9.85 7.82 -2.91
N LEU A 26 10.56 6.77 -3.33
CA LEU A 26 11.20 5.88 -2.38
C LEU A 26 12.17 6.64 -1.49
N ALA A 27 12.20 6.28 -0.23
CA ALA A 27 13.07 6.86 0.77
C ALA A 27 13.79 5.75 1.52
N GLU A 28 14.76 6.14 2.35
CA GLU A 28 15.40 5.23 3.26
C GLU A 28 14.53 5.03 4.50
N PHE A 29 14.46 3.78 4.96
CA PHE A 29 13.63 3.41 6.09
C PHE A 29 14.50 2.91 7.24
N LYS A 30 14.02 3.15 8.44
CA LYS A 30 14.63 2.58 9.63
C LYS A 30 13.81 1.36 10.05
N LYS A 31 14.45 0.19 10.00
CA LYS A 31 13.80 -1.06 10.36
C LYS A 31 14.14 -1.43 11.79
N ALA A 32 13.13 -1.67 12.61
CA ALA A 32 13.32 -2.15 13.97
C ALA A 32 13.53 -3.66 13.99
N ARG A 33 14.07 -4.17 15.10
CA ARG A 33 14.24 -5.61 15.27
C ARG A 33 12.86 -6.27 15.41
N HIS A 34 12.76 -7.50 14.89
CA HIS A 34 11.58 -8.35 15.05
C HIS A 34 10.31 -7.81 14.36
N GLU A 35 10.47 -6.88 13.42
CA GLU A 35 9.34 -6.49 12.60
C GLU A 35 8.99 -7.59 11.58
N PRO A 36 7.73 -7.72 11.19
CA PRO A 36 7.34 -8.66 10.12
C PRO A 36 8.14 -8.42 8.85
N THR A 37 8.38 -9.48 8.08
CA THR A 37 9.21 -9.39 6.87
C THR A 37 8.66 -8.39 5.85
N ALA A 38 7.33 -8.29 5.73
CA ALA A 38 6.72 -7.37 4.78
C ALA A 38 6.91 -5.90 5.18
N VAL A 39 7.26 -5.62 6.43
CA VAL A 39 7.54 -4.26 6.89
C VAL A 39 8.94 -3.87 6.43
N ALA A 40 9.02 -2.90 5.51
CA ALA A 40 10.29 -2.40 5.02
C ALA A 40 11.00 -1.52 6.04
N GLY A 41 10.25 -0.95 6.95
CA GLY A 41 10.75 -0.05 7.99
C GLY A 41 9.72 1.01 8.31
N SER A 42 10.19 2.11 8.88
CA SER A 42 9.35 3.27 9.16
C SER A 42 10.07 4.54 8.75
N PHE A 43 9.32 5.58 8.47
CA PHE A 43 9.92 6.88 8.15
C PHE A 43 9.11 7.99 8.82
N ASP A 44 9.75 9.15 8.96
CA ASP A 44 9.11 10.32 9.54
C ASP A 44 8.28 10.99 8.45
N TYR A 45 6.97 10.92 8.61
CA TYR A 45 6.04 11.61 7.73
C TYR A 45 5.36 12.73 8.51
N ARG A 46 5.79 13.96 8.28
CA ARG A 46 5.25 15.18 8.92
C ARG A 46 5.21 15.07 10.44
N GLY A 47 6.32 14.60 11.03
CA GLY A 47 6.45 14.47 12.48
C GLY A 47 5.85 13.21 13.08
N ARG A 48 5.36 12.29 12.26
CA ARG A 48 4.81 11.02 12.73
C ARG A 48 5.58 9.89 12.06
N PHE A 49 5.94 8.86 12.82
CA PHE A 49 6.55 7.68 12.24
C PHE A 49 5.48 6.80 11.62
N VAL A 50 5.61 6.57 10.32
CA VAL A 50 4.66 5.78 9.54
C VAL A 50 5.34 4.48 9.12
N PRO A 51 4.76 3.32 9.49
CA PRO A 51 5.30 2.04 9.03
C PRO A 51 5.02 1.85 7.55
N VAL A 52 5.97 1.19 6.86
CA VAL A 52 5.92 1.01 5.41
C VAL A 52 5.90 -0.47 5.11
N ILE A 53 4.89 -0.89 4.36
CA ILE A 53 4.73 -2.26 3.89
C ILE A 53 5.19 -2.34 2.45
N ASP A 54 6.06 -3.27 2.13
CA ASP A 54 6.42 -3.56 0.74
C ASP A 54 5.40 -4.57 0.20
N LEU A 55 4.55 -4.13 -0.70
CA LEU A 55 3.49 -4.97 -1.24
C LEU A 55 4.04 -6.13 -2.06
N CYS A 56 5.18 -5.95 -2.72
CA CYS A 56 5.80 -7.04 -3.46
C CYS A 56 6.35 -8.09 -2.51
N GLU A 57 6.97 -7.67 -1.40
CA GLU A 57 7.43 -8.63 -0.39
C GLU A 57 6.26 -9.39 0.22
N LEU A 58 5.16 -8.68 0.50
CA LEU A 58 3.97 -9.28 1.09
C LEU A 58 3.35 -10.35 0.18
N GLU A 59 3.21 -10.04 -1.11
CA GLU A 59 2.48 -10.89 -2.05
C GLU A 59 3.37 -11.89 -2.79
N LEU A 60 4.62 -11.52 -3.04
CA LEU A 60 5.51 -12.29 -3.90
C LEU A 60 6.72 -12.85 -3.18
N GLY A 61 6.97 -12.44 -1.94
CA GLY A 61 8.14 -12.87 -1.20
C GLY A 61 9.45 -12.27 -1.70
N ARG A 62 9.39 -11.20 -2.47
CA ARG A 62 10.56 -10.47 -2.92
C ARG A 62 10.31 -8.97 -2.81
N PRO A 63 11.34 -8.15 -2.53
CA PRO A 63 11.15 -6.71 -2.45
C PRO A 63 10.79 -6.10 -3.80
N ALA A 64 10.11 -4.95 -3.77
CA ALA A 64 9.80 -4.18 -4.97
C ALA A 64 11.09 -3.78 -5.67
N LYS A 65 11.07 -3.76 -7.01
CA LYS A 65 12.21 -3.30 -7.82
C LYS A 65 12.32 -1.78 -7.68
N ARG A 66 13.54 -1.32 -7.41
CA ARG A 66 13.79 0.11 -7.19
C ARG A 66 13.91 0.84 -8.52
N ARG A 67 12.80 1.43 -8.96
CA ARG A 67 12.71 2.24 -10.17
C ARG A 67 12.11 3.59 -9.80
N LEU A 68 12.20 4.57 -10.70
CA LEU A 68 11.58 5.88 -10.48
C LEU A 68 10.07 5.77 -10.29
N SER A 69 9.45 4.78 -10.94
CA SER A 69 8.01 4.55 -10.83
C SER A 69 7.62 3.72 -9.60
N THR A 70 8.59 3.21 -8.84
CA THR A 70 8.34 2.53 -7.56
C THR A 70 8.25 3.59 -6.49
N ARG A 71 7.09 3.69 -5.83
CA ARG A 71 6.80 4.81 -4.94
C ARG A 71 6.16 4.32 -3.65
N ILE A 72 6.13 5.23 -2.67
CA ILE A 72 5.43 5.02 -1.41
C ILE A 72 4.06 5.69 -1.51
N ILE A 73 3.02 4.91 -1.29
CA ILE A 73 1.66 5.43 -1.19
C ILE A 73 1.34 5.55 0.29
N VAL A 74 1.22 6.78 0.79
CA VAL A 74 0.77 7.01 2.17
C VAL A 74 -0.75 6.95 2.15
N ALA A 75 -1.31 6.00 2.87
CA ALA A 75 -2.74 5.75 2.86
C ALA A 75 -3.29 5.66 4.28
N ARG A 76 -4.60 5.84 4.41
CA ARG A 76 -5.31 5.61 5.67
C ARG A 76 -5.78 4.18 5.70
N LEU A 77 -5.50 3.50 6.80
CA LEU A 77 -5.86 2.09 6.93
C LEU A 77 -7.36 1.89 7.01
N ASP A 78 -8.07 2.83 7.66
CA ASP A 78 -9.52 2.81 7.69
C ASP A 78 -10.06 4.24 7.59
N ASP A 79 -11.39 4.37 7.50
CA ASP A 79 -12.07 5.64 7.25
C ASP A 79 -12.43 6.42 8.51
N HIS A 80 -11.95 6.01 9.67
CA HIS A 80 -12.29 6.68 10.93
C HIS A 80 -11.42 7.91 11.16
N ALA A 81 -11.93 8.84 11.94
CA ALA A 81 -11.18 10.04 12.29
C ALA A 81 -9.87 9.71 13.01
N SER A 82 -9.81 8.58 13.69
CA SER A 82 -8.62 8.09 14.36
C SER A 82 -7.81 7.10 13.50
N SER A 83 -8.05 7.09 12.20
CA SER A 83 -7.37 6.15 11.30
C SER A 83 -5.87 6.36 11.35
N ILE A 84 -5.14 5.25 11.22
CA ILE A 84 -3.68 5.28 11.17
C ILE A 84 -3.22 5.37 9.72
N HIS A 85 -2.04 5.95 9.54
CA HIS A 85 -1.39 5.99 8.24
C HIS A 85 -0.49 4.79 8.07
N VAL A 86 -0.40 4.32 6.85
CA VAL A 86 0.52 3.26 6.45
C VAL A 86 1.13 3.66 5.12
N GLY A 87 2.41 3.38 4.93
CA GLY A 87 3.07 3.52 3.65
C GLY A 87 3.05 2.20 2.91
N LEU A 88 2.77 2.25 1.62
CA LEU A 88 2.73 1.06 0.78
C LEU A 88 3.72 1.25 -0.36
N ILE A 89 4.72 0.38 -0.47
CA ILE A 89 5.62 0.40 -1.62
C ILE A 89 4.98 -0.45 -2.72
N ALA A 90 4.81 0.16 -3.89
CA ALA A 90 4.28 -0.53 -5.07
C ALA A 90 5.06 -0.11 -6.30
N GLU A 91 5.04 -0.97 -7.31
CA GLU A 91 5.71 -0.73 -8.59
C GLU A 91 4.76 -0.02 -9.56
N ASN A 92 5.32 0.71 -10.52
CA ASN A 92 4.58 1.38 -11.60
C ASN A 92 3.40 2.22 -11.08
N VAL A 93 3.68 3.05 -10.08
CA VAL A 93 2.70 3.99 -9.52
C VAL A 93 2.80 5.28 -10.33
N THR A 94 2.10 5.35 -11.45
CA THR A 94 2.33 6.42 -12.43
C THR A 94 1.08 7.18 -12.86
N GLU A 95 -0.12 6.63 -12.65
CA GLU A 95 -1.31 7.26 -13.22
C GLU A 95 -2.56 6.97 -12.40
N THR A 96 -3.58 7.80 -12.62
CA THR A 96 -4.91 7.55 -12.06
C THR A 96 -5.83 7.04 -13.17
N LEU A 97 -6.83 6.27 -12.77
CA LEU A 97 -7.83 5.69 -13.65
C LEU A 97 -9.20 6.19 -13.22
N ARG A 98 -10.00 6.59 -14.20
CA ARG A 98 -11.39 6.94 -13.94
C ARG A 98 -12.26 5.74 -14.28
N LEU A 99 -12.77 5.09 -13.24
CA LEU A 99 -13.59 3.88 -13.35
C LEU A 99 -14.71 3.94 -12.33
N GLU A 100 -15.75 3.17 -12.55
CA GLU A 100 -16.81 2.98 -11.57
C GLU A 100 -16.55 1.68 -10.81
N PRO A 101 -16.95 1.59 -9.52
CA PRO A 101 -16.77 0.33 -8.78
C PRO A 101 -17.42 -0.86 -9.48
N THR A 102 -18.50 -0.63 -10.22
CA THR A 102 -19.20 -1.68 -10.95
C THR A 102 -18.46 -2.17 -12.20
N ASP A 103 -17.41 -1.46 -12.63
CA ASP A 103 -16.60 -1.91 -13.76
C ASP A 103 -15.75 -3.12 -13.46
N PHE A 104 -15.51 -3.39 -12.17
CA PHE A 104 -14.66 -4.50 -11.72
C PHE A 104 -15.49 -5.79 -11.55
N THR A 105 -15.47 -6.67 -12.58
CA THR A 105 -16.26 -7.90 -12.60
C THR A 105 -15.43 -9.13 -13.01
N PRO A 106 -14.46 -9.60 -12.24
CA PRO A 106 -13.71 -8.92 -11.19
C PRO A 106 -12.66 -7.95 -11.71
N PHE A 107 -12.36 -7.98 -13.02
CA PHE A 107 -11.37 -7.11 -13.64
C PHE A 107 -12.04 -6.03 -14.46
N ALA A 108 -11.47 -4.85 -14.45
CA ALA A 108 -11.81 -3.78 -15.38
C ALA A 108 -10.73 -3.67 -16.45
N ALA A 109 -11.08 -3.10 -17.59
CA ALA A 109 -10.11 -2.83 -18.65
C ALA A 109 -9.43 -1.50 -18.37
N GLY A 110 -8.11 -1.52 -18.27
CA GLY A 110 -7.30 -0.34 -18.11
C GLY A 110 -6.38 -0.12 -19.30
N PRO A 111 -5.66 1.01 -19.34
CA PRO A 111 -4.76 1.33 -20.46
C PRO A 111 -3.64 0.31 -20.64
N ARG A 112 -3.28 -0.40 -19.57
CA ARG A 112 -2.18 -1.37 -19.58
C ARG A 112 -2.68 -2.81 -19.46
N GLY A 113 -3.96 -3.05 -19.69
CA GLY A 113 -4.56 -4.38 -19.60
C GLY A 113 -5.55 -4.48 -18.46
N LEU A 114 -5.75 -5.68 -17.95
CA LEU A 114 -6.73 -5.94 -16.91
C LEU A 114 -6.25 -5.40 -15.57
N VAL A 115 -7.17 -4.77 -14.85
CA VAL A 115 -6.91 -4.16 -13.55
C VAL A 115 -7.91 -4.72 -12.53
N GLN A 116 -7.43 -5.11 -11.37
CA GLN A 116 -8.25 -5.60 -10.27
C GLN A 116 -8.30 -4.56 -9.17
N ARG A 117 -9.48 -4.30 -8.62
CA ARG A 117 -9.60 -3.40 -7.48
C ARG A 117 -9.08 -4.09 -6.22
N ILE A 118 -8.31 -3.34 -5.42
CA ILE A 118 -7.87 -3.80 -4.11
C ILE A 118 -8.40 -2.86 -3.03
N GLU A 119 -8.64 -3.43 -1.86
CA GLU A 119 -8.95 -2.70 -0.64
C GLU A 119 -7.92 -3.06 0.41
N LEU A 120 -7.45 -2.06 1.15
CA LEU A 120 -6.35 -2.27 2.10
C LEU A 120 -6.70 -3.30 3.16
N GLU A 121 -7.93 -3.28 3.64
CA GLU A 121 -8.39 -4.20 4.69
C GLU A 121 -8.36 -5.65 4.23
N SER A 122 -8.54 -5.88 2.93
CA SER A 122 -8.47 -7.24 2.36
C SER A 122 -7.05 -7.62 1.96
N LEU A 123 -6.25 -6.63 1.58
CA LEU A 123 -4.87 -6.86 1.14
C LEU A 123 -3.95 -7.21 2.30
N LEU A 124 -4.13 -6.52 3.43
CA LEU A 124 -3.25 -6.68 4.58
C LEU A 124 -3.80 -7.77 5.51
N PRO A 125 -3.04 -8.85 5.75
CA PRO A 125 -3.48 -9.91 6.67
C PRO A 125 -3.75 -9.39 8.08
N ALA A 126 -4.65 -10.04 8.79
CA ALA A 126 -5.04 -9.61 10.13
C ALA A 126 -3.86 -9.43 11.10
N PRO A 127 -2.87 -10.35 11.15
CA PRO A 127 -1.72 -10.13 12.03
C PRO A 127 -0.94 -8.87 11.69
N LEU A 128 -0.82 -8.55 10.40
CA LEU A 128 -0.11 -7.35 9.97
C LEU A 128 -0.91 -6.09 10.34
N GLN A 129 -2.22 -6.12 10.17
CA GLN A 129 -3.07 -5.01 10.60
C GLN A 129 -2.95 -4.78 12.12
N ALA A 130 -2.92 -5.85 12.91
CA ALA A 130 -2.74 -5.75 14.36
C ALA A 130 -1.39 -5.11 14.69
N PHE A 131 -0.33 -5.51 13.99
CA PHE A 131 0.98 -4.89 14.15
C PHE A 131 0.93 -3.39 13.84
N LEU A 132 0.29 -3.01 12.74
CA LEU A 132 0.19 -1.61 12.32
C LEU A 132 -0.59 -0.77 13.33
N ARG A 133 -1.57 -1.36 14.01
CA ARG A 133 -2.36 -0.67 15.04
C ARG A 133 -1.69 -0.68 16.40
N GLY A 134 -0.52 -1.30 16.52
CA GLY A 134 0.21 -1.39 17.78
C GLY A 134 -0.28 -2.48 18.71
N ASP A 135 -1.22 -3.31 18.30
CA ASP A 135 -1.81 -4.32 19.17
C ASP A 135 -0.82 -5.41 19.58
N LEU A 136 0.10 -5.77 18.67
CA LEU A 136 1.10 -6.81 18.95
C LEU A 136 2.17 -6.35 19.93
N VAL A 137 2.40 -5.05 20.04
CA VAL A 137 3.39 -4.50 20.97
C VAL A 137 2.97 -4.74 22.40
N ASN A 138 1.68 -4.81 22.66
CA ASN A 138 1.12 -4.94 24.00
C ASN A 138 0.81 -6.38 24.40
N SER A 139 1.13 -7.35 23.56
CA SER A 139 0.80 -8.76 23.81
C SER A 139 1.94 -9.54 24.43
N GLN A 140 2.82 -8.88 25.09
CA GLN A 140 4.02 -9.48 25.69
C GLN A 140 3.75 -10.11 27.04
#